data_6480f6ab3891acfa95f70f2a332cde5c
#
_entry.id   6480f6ab3891acfa95f70f2a332cde5c
#
_cell.length_a   1.000
_cell.length_b   1.000
_cell.length_c   1.000
_cell.angle_alpha   90.00
_cell.angle_beta   90.00
_cell.angle_gamma   90.00
#
_symmetry.space_group_name_H-M   'P 1'
#
loop_
_entity.id
_entity.type
_entity.pdbx_description
1 polymer ?
#
loop_
_entity_poly.entity_id
_entity_poly.type
_entity_poly.pdbx_seq_one_letter_code
_entity_poly.pdbx_strand_id
1 'polypeptide(L)'
;GLMSEKIRSSHFEKEYYAQVDGIITDEAIEKLKNGVLIGFNGTKYLTKNCKAFKLEGQPEWLGAGRRIRDERHGPTSWVSITLREGKFRQVRKMTSAVGFPTLRLVRVRIGNYYLQGLQPGEVEELNEL
;
A
#
# COMPACT_ATOMS: atom_id res chain seq x y z
N GLY A 1 14.56 19.41 -0.77
CA GLY A 1 15.92 19.54 -1.21
C GLY A 1 16.04 19.37 -2.69
N LEU A 2 17.26 19.24 -3.12
CA LEU A 2 17.54 19.07 -4.53
C LEU A 2 16.79 17.91 -5.14
N MET A 3 16.66 16.88 -4.36
CA MET A 3 16.01 15.67 -4.85
C MET A 3 14.56 15.91 -5.21
N SER A 4 13.89 16.71 -4.42
CA SER A 4 12.46 16.88 -4.62
C SER A 4 12.10 17.52 -5.95
N GLU A 5 12.97 18.31 -6.51
CA GLU A 5 12.68 18.94 -7.77
C GLU A 5 12.90 18.03 -8.97
N LYS A 6 13.85 17.15 -8.86
CA LYS A 6 14.17 16.24 -9.96
C LYS A 6 13.43 14.95 -9.85
N ILE A 7 13.09 14.57 -8.64
CA ILE A 7 12.38 13.34 -8.38
C ILE A 7 10.91 13.65 -8.21
N ARG A 8 10.16 13.43 -9.26
CA ARG A 8 8.72 13.55 -9.15
C ARG A 8 8.20 12.20 -8.71
N SER A 9 7.46 12.20 -7.62
CA SER A 9 6.98 10.95 -7.05
C SER A 9 6.23 10.10 -8.08
N SER A 10 5.61 10.74 -9.06
CA SER A 10 4.87 10.03 -10.10
C SER A 10 5.78 9.27 -11.07
N HIS A 11 7.08 9.55 -11.06
CA HIS A 11 8.03 8.90 -11.97
C HIS A 11 8.82 7.78 -11.31
N PHE A 12 8.72 7.64 -10.00
CA PHE A 12 9.50 6.66 -9.27
C PHE A 12 8.61 5.55 -8.76
N GLU A 13 9.19 4.37 -8.68
CA GLU A 13 8.51 3.29 -8.00
C GLU A 13 8.34 3.62 -6.53
N LYS A 14 7.18 3.31 -6.02
CA LYS A 14 6.90 3.47 -4.59
C LYS A 14 6.34 2.16 -4.11
N GLU A 15 6.93 1.65 -3.04
CA GLU A 15 6.47 0.39 -2.45
C GLU A 15 5.76 0.67 -1.15
N TYR A 16 4.59 0.09 -1.01
CA TYR A 16 3.75 0.25 0.17
C TYR A 16 3.46 -1.11 0.78
N TYR A 17 3.43 -1.15 2.10
CA TYR A 17 2.89 -2.31 2.80
C TYR A 17 1.53 -1.91 3.31
N ALA A 18 0.53 -2.70 2.97
CA ALA A 18 -0.84 -2.43 3.36
C ALA A 18 -1.37 -3.58 4.20
N GLN A 19 -1.87 -3.25 5.38
CA GLN A 19 -2.62 -4.21 6.17
C GLN A 19 -4.07 -4.09 5.71
N VAL A 20 -4.62 -5.19 5.24
CA VAL A 20 -5.96 -5.18 4.69
C VAL A 20 -6.90 -6.04 5.51
N ASP A 21 -8.17 -5.73 5.40
CA ASP A 21 -9.24 -6.48 6.05
C ASP A 21 -9.41 -7.81 5.35
N GLY A 22 -9.32 -8.90 6.10
CA GLY A 22 -9.44 -10.24 5.54
C GLY A 22 -8.10 -10.82 5.12
N ILE A 23 -8.13 -12.07 4.70
CA ILE A 23 -6.94 -12.75 4.20
C ILE A 23 -6.93 -12.62 2.69
N ILE A 24 -6.09 -11.73 2.18
CA ILE A 24 -6.10 -11.44 0.75
C ILE A 24 -5.78 -12.69 -0.06
N THR A 25 -6.46 -12.85 -1.17
CA THR A 25 -6.36 -14.04 -2.00
C THR A 25 -5.41 -13.80 -3.17
N ASP A 26 -4.91 -14.90 -3.73
CA ASP A 26 -4.06 -14.81 -4.93
C ASP A 26 -4.82 -14.16 -6.09
N GLU A 27 -6.11 -14.44 -6.18
CA GLU A 27 -6.95 -13.84 -7.21
C GLU A 27 -6.99 -12.32 -7.08
N ALA A 28 -7.18 -11.85 -5.85
CA ALA A 28 -7.20 -10.40 -5.61
C ALA A 28 -5.86 -9.77 -5.95
N ILE A 29 -4.77 -10.46 -5.59
CA ILE A 29 -3.44 -9.96 -5.89
C ILE A 29 -3.21 -9.86 -7.40
N GLU A 30 -3.66 -10.86 -8.15
CA GLU A 30 -3.55 -10.79 -9.60
C GLU A 30 -4.32 -9.62 -10.18
N LYS A 31 -5.49 -9.33 -9.63
CA LYS A 31 -6.26 -8.17 -10.07
C LYS A 31 -5.51 -6.87 -9.79
N LEU A 32 -4.89 -6.77 -8.62
CA LEU A 32 -4.08 -5.59 -8.30
C LEU A 32 -2.95 -5.41 -9.30
N LYS A 33 -2.29 -6.50 -9.66
CA LYS A 33 -1.16 -6.45 -10.58
C LYS A 33 -1.57 -6.04 -11.98
N ASN A 34 -2.72 -6.49 -12.42
CA ASN A 34 -3.18 -6.27 -13.79
C ASN A 34 -3.94 -4.95 -13.98
N GLY A 35 -4.26 -4.28 -12.89
CA GLY A 35 -4.99 -3.03 -12.94
C GLY A 35 -6.44 -3.19 -12.53
N VAL A 36 -6.93 -2.21 -11.79
CA VAL A 36 -8.32 -2.20 -11.32
C VAL A 36 -8.92 -0.83 -11.56
N LEU A 37 -10.23 -0.80 -11.71
CA LEU A 37 -10.92 0.46 -11.86
C LEU A 37 -11.15 1.09 -10.49
N ILE A 38 -10.74 2.33 -10.37
CA ILE A 38 -10.93 3.11 -9.14
C ILE A 38 -11.58 4.44 -9.50
N GLY A 39 -12.20 5.07 -8.49
CA GLY A 39 -12.76 6.40 -8.70
C GLY A 39 -11.68 7.45 -8.60
N PHE A 40 -11.67 8.40 -9.53
CA PHE A 40 -10.69 9.47 -9.53
C PHE A 40 -11.29 10.68 -10.25
N ASN A 41 -11.37 11.80 -9.56
CA ASN A 41 -11.92 13.03 -10.12
C ASN A 41 -13.30 12.84 -10.75
N GLY A 42 -14.16 12.06 -10.07
CA GLY A 42 -15.51 11.88 -10.54
C GLY A 42 -15.69 10.90 -11.70
N THR A 43 -14.61 10.26 -12.13
CA THR A 43 -14.67 9.28 -13.20
C THR A 43 -14.00 7.99 -12.76
N LYS A 44 -14.09 6.98 -13.60
CA LYS A 44 -13.38 5.73 -13.36
C LYS A 44 -12.01 5.79 -14.01
N TYR A 45 -11.02 5.31 -13.29
CA TYR A 45 -9.65 5.26 -13.77
C TYR A 45 -9.12 3.85 -13.64
N LEU A 46 -8.58 3.31 -14.72
CA LEU A 46 -7.98 1.98 -14.68
C LEU A 46 -6.51 2.12 -14.30
N THR A 47 -6.13 1.55 -13.16
CA THR A 47 -4.74 1.64 -12.69
C THR A 47 -3.82 0.87 -13.62
N LYS A 48 -2.56 1.31 -13.66
CA LYS A 48 -1.56 0.65 -14.49
C LYS A 48 -1.09 -0.64 -13.83
N ASN A 49 -0.48 -1.49 -14.64
CA ASN A 49 0.11 -2.71 -14.10
C ASN A 49 1.11 -2.38 -13.01
N CYS A 50 1.15 -3.18 -11.98
CA CYS A 50 2.06 -2.94 -10.87
C CYS A 50 2.51 -4.27 -10.30
N LYS A 51 3.35 -4.21 -9.27
CA LYS A 51 3.81 -5.40 -8.56
C LYS A 51 3.01 -5.52 -7.28
N ALA A 52 2.62 -6.72 -6.95
CA ALA A 52 1.90 -6.97 -5.70
C ALA A 52 2.16 -8.39 -5.25
N PHE A 53 2.36 -8.58 -3.95
CA PHE A 53 2.51 -9.92 -3.40
C PHE A 53 2.12 -9.91 -1.92
N LYS A 54 1.67 -11.05 -1.44
CA LYS A 54 1.27 -11.19 -0.05
C LYS A 54 2.49 -11.35 0.84
N LEU A 55 2.50 -10.65 1.97
CA LEU A 55 3.53 -10.77 2.96
C LEU A 55 3.15 -11.87 3.96
N GLU A 56 4.16 -12.45 4.61
CA GLU A 56 3.94 -13.50 5.59
C GLU A 56 3.79 -12.90 6.98
N GLY A 57 2.72 -12.16 7.18
CA GLY A 57 2.45 -11.57 8.47
C GLY A 57 2.92 -10.13 8.55
N GLN A 58 2.86 -9.58 9.75
CA GLN A 58 3.21 -8.18 9.97
C GLN A 58 4.72 -7.99 9.88
N PRO A 59 5.18 -6.94 9.19
CA PRO A 59 6.61 -6.65 9.14
C PRO A 59 7.18 -6.48 10.54
N GLU A 60 8.31 -7.11 10.80
CA GLU A 60 8.91 -7.09 12.14
C GLU A 60 9.26 -5.70 12.62
N TRP A 61 9.74 -4.86 11.73
CA TRP A 61 10.18 -3.52 12.11
C TRP A 61 9.03 -2.60 12.48
N LEU A 62 7.80 -2.99 12.24
CA LEU A 62 6.66 -2.24 12.73
C LEU A 62 6.45 -2.47 14.21
N GLY A 63 7.05 -3.54 14.73
CA GLY A 63 6.98 -3.82 16.14
C GLY A 63 5.58 -4.07 16.62
N ALA A 64 5.38 -3.91 17.93
CA ALA A 64 4.10 -4.13 18.53
C ALA A 64 3.06 -3.12 18.09
N GLY A 65 3.50 -1.96 17.69
CA GLY A 65 2.67 -0.94 17.12
C GLY A 65 1.26 -0.81 17.65
N ARG A 66 0.53 0.07 17.03
CA ARG A 66 -0.86 0.27 17.40
C ARG A 66 -1.72 -0.87 16.87
N ARG A 67 -2.62 -1.32 17.70
CA ARG A 67 -3.59 -2.31 17.30
C ARG A 67 -4.73 -1.63 16.56
N ILE A 68 -4.94 -2.03 15.33
CA ILE A 68 -6.03 -1.47 14.54
C ILE A 68 -7.28 -2.31 14.71
N ARG A 69 -7.10 -3.63 14.81
CA ARG A 69 -8.21 -4.56 14.85
C ARG A 69 -7.83 -5.76 15.70
N ASP A 70 -8.76 -6.24 16.49
CA ASP A 70 -8.57 -7.46 17.28
C ASP A 70 -9.34 -8.61 16.64
N GLU A 71 -9.29 -9.77 17.29
CA GLU A 71 -9.90 -10.98 16.74
C GLU A 71 -11.40 -10.88 16.53
N ARG A 72 -12.06 -10.02 17.26
CA ARG A 72 -13.50 -9.90 17.14
C ARG A 72 -13.92 -9.28 15.82
N HIS A 73 -13.02 -8.59 15.17
CA HIS A 73 -13.30 -7.92 13.91
C HIS A 73 -12.85 -8.74 12.71
N GLY A 74 -12.29 -9.93 12.97
CA GLY A 74 -11.87 -10.83 11.91
C GLY A 74 -10.41 -10.73 11.55
N PRO A 75 -9.96 -11.60 10.66
CA PRO A 75 -8.56 -11.66 10.30
C PRO A 75 -8.12 -10.50 9.42
N THR A 76 -6.83 -10.26 9.42
CA THR A 76 -6.20 -9.29 8.52
C THR A 76 -5.01 -9.95 7.85
N SER A 77 -4.50 -9.30 6.81
CA SER A 77 -3.29 -9.77 6.15
C SER A 77 -2.52 -8.57 5.60
N TRP A 78 -1.28 -8.80 5.23
CA TRP A 78 -0.41 -7.76 4.71
C TRP A 78 -0.06 -8.05 3.26
N VAL A 79 -0.01 -6.99 2.46
CA VAL A 79 0.33 -7.10 1.05
C VAL A 79 1.32 -5.99 0.70
N SER A 80 2.30 -6.32 -0.15
CA SER A 80 3.22 -5.33 -0.69
C SER A 80 2.71 -4.91 -2.06
N ILE A 81 2.60 -3.62 -2.29
CA ILE A 81 2.18 -3.08 -3.57
C ILE A 81 3.20 -2.06 -4.02
N THR A 82 3.77 -2.27 -5.21
CA THR A 82 4.77 -1.37 -5.78
C THR A 82 4.23 -0.81 -7.09
N LEU A 83 4.11 0.50 -7.15
CA LEU A 83 3.57 1.15 -8.34
C LEU A 83 4.32 2.43 -8.66
N ARG A 84 4.15 2.91 -9.89
CA ARG A 84 4.83 4.12 -10.36
C ARG A 84 3.91 5.33 -10.42
N GLU A 85 2.62 5.12 -10.38
CA GLU A 85 1.67 6.23 -10.38
C GLU A 85 1.30 6.59 -8.96
N GLY A 86 0.65 7.72 -8.80
CA GLY A 86 0.31 8.17 -7.45
C GLY A 86 -0.97 8.97 -7.43
N LYS A 87 -2.06 8.35 -7.85
CA LYS A 87 -3.35 9.02 -7.76
C LYS A 87 -3.77 9.12 -6.31
N PHE A 88 -4.59 10.11 -6.01
CA PHE A 88 -5.03 10.35 -4.65
C PHE A 88 -5.65 9.10 -4.03
N ARG A 89 -5.08 8.66 -2.90
CA ARG A 89 -5.52 7.48 -2.15
C ARG A 89 -5.58 6.21 -3.01
N GLN A 90 -4.69 6.11 -3.99
CA GLN A 90 -4.77 5.03 -4.97
C GLN A 90 -4.68 3.64 -4.35
N VAL A 91 -3.71 3.38 -3.46
CA VAL A 91 -3.56 2.05 -2.89
C VAL A 91 -4.81 1.65 -2.12
N ARG A 92 -5.36 2.59 -1.34
CA ARG A 92 -6.58 2.31 -0.58
C ARG A 92 -7.76 2.00 -1.49
N LYS A 93 -7.85 2.71 -2.60
CA LYS A 93 -8.92 2.48 -3.55
C LYS A 93 -8.76 1.15 -4.27
N MET A 94 -7.52 0.78 -4.58
CA MET A 94 -7.25 -0.48 -5.25
C MET A 94 -7.61 -1.68 -4.37
N THR A 95 -7.15 -1.67 -3.12
CA THR A 95 -7.42 -2.79 -2.23
C THR A 95 -8.91 -2.90 -1.94
N SER A 96 -9.58 -1.78 -1.78
CA SER A 96 -11.02 -1.79 -1.58
C SER A 96 -11.75 -2.35 -2.79
N ALA A 97 -11.28 -2.02 -3.99
CA ALA A 97 -11.91 -2.48 -5.22
C ALA A 97 -11.86 -4.00 -5.37
N VAL A 98 -10.84 -4.65 -4.81
CA VAL A 98 -10.74 -6.11 -4.88
C VAL A 98 -11.30 -6.78 -3.63
N GLY A 99 -11.93 -6.02 -2.74
CA GLY A 99 -12.64 -6.58 -1.60
C GLY A 99 -11.86 -6.70 -0.31
N PHE A 100 -10.67 -6.08 -0.24
CA PHE A 100 -9.82 -6.16 0.94
C PHE A 100 -9.35 -4.74 1.34
N PRO A 101 -10.23 -3.94 1.93
CA PRO A 101 -9.88 -2.53 2.23
C PRO A 101 -8.66 -2.41 3.15
N THR A 102 -7.87 -1.38 2.91
CA THR A 102 -6.68 -1.11 3.71
C THR A 102 -7.05 -0.56 5.08
N LEU A 103 -6.45 -1.13 6.11
CA LEU A 103 -6.60 -0.68 7.49
C LEU A 103 -5.41 0.17 7.92
N ARG A 104 -4.20 -0.23 7.52
CA ARG A 104 -2.97 0.52 7.79
C ARG A 104 -2.15 0.56 6.51
N LEU A 105 -1.50 1.67 6.26
CA LEU A 105 -0.70 1.84 5.06
C LEU A 105 0.62 2.50 5.40
N VAL A 106 1.71 1.86 4.99
CA VAL A 106 3.06 2.34 5.26
C VAL A 106 3.84 2.40 3.95
N ARG A 107 4.47 3.52 3.68
CA ARG A 107 5.36 3.62 2.53
C ARG A 107 6.73 3.16 2.96
N VAL A 108 7.27 2.15 2.29
CA VAL A 108 8.53 1.54 2.69
C VAL A 108 9.68 1.84 1.74
N ARG A 109 9.39 2.32 0.54
CA ARG A 109 10.43 2.58 -0.44
C ARG A 109 9.96 3.61 -1.46
N ILE A 110 10.86 4.47 -1.87
CA ILE A 110 10.66 5.39 -2.99
C ILE A 110 11.90 5.26 -3.87
N GLY A 111 11.70 4.79 -5.11
CA GLY A 111 12.84 4.53 -5.98
C GLY A 111 13.78 3.53 -5.34
N ASN A 112 15.02 3.93 -5.14
CA ASN A 112 16.02 3.07 -4.50
C ASN A 112 16.19 3.35 -3.01
N TYR A 113 15.37 4.23 -2.45
CA TYR A 113 15.51 4.64 -1.06
C TYR A 113 14.53 3.87 -0.18
N TYR A 114 15.06 3.04 0.69
CA TYR A 114 14.26 2.27 1.64
C TYR A 114 14.10 3.03 2.93
N LEU A 115 12.93 2.92 3.54
CA LEU A 115 12.64 3.56 4.82
C LEU A 115 12.76 2.58 5.98
N GLN A 116 13.21 1.38 5.70
CA GLN A 116 13.24 0.31 6.70
C GLN A 116 14.30 0.50 7.80
N GLY A 117 15.14 1.53 7.67
CA GLY A 117 16.08 1.84 8.73
C GLY A 117 15.47 2.63 9.87
N LEU A 118 14.22 3.04 9.73
CA LEU A 118 13.54 3.80 10.76
C LEU A 118 13.15 2.90 11.91
N GLN A 119 13.18 3.47 13.11
CA GLN A 119 12.73 2.74 14.28
C GLN A 119 11.23 2.65 14.30
N PRO A 120 10.67 1.67 15.03
CA PRO A 120 9.22 1.62 15.22
C PRO A 120 8.74 2.98 15.76
N GLY A 121 7.68 3.47 15.15
CA GLY A 121 7.17 4.79 15.52
C GLY A 121 7.71 5.90 14.66
N GLU A 122 8.81 5.67 13.98
CA GLU A 122 9.38 6.65 13.05
C GLU A 122 8.93 6.40 11.64
N VAL A 123 8.36 5.23 11.39
CA VAL A 123 7.86 4.89 10.07
C VAL A 123 6.58 5.67 9.82
N GLU A 124 6.55 6.37 8.72
CA GLU A 124 5.38 7.16 8.37
C GLU A 124 4.21 6.26 8.01
N GLU A 125 3.15 6.36 8.79
CA GLU A 125 1.93 5.64 8.49
C GLU A 125 1.00 6.60 7.78
N LEU A 126 0.63 6.25 6.56
CA LEU A 126 -0.10 7.16 5.70
C LEU A 126 -1.59 7.06 5.91
N ASN A 127 -2.23 8.22 6.11
CA ASN A 127 -3.68 8.28 6.22
C ASN A 127 -4.30 8.61 4.88
N GLU A 128 -3.52 9.24 4.01
CA GLU A 128 -3.97 9.61 2.69
C GLU A 128 -2.95 9.23 1.65
N LEU A 129 -3.47 8.77 0.52
CA LEU A 129 -2.61 8.49 -0.62
C LEU A 129 -3.48 8.21 -1.83
#